data_301894621f2d01ae681b752512cf1ecb
#
_entry.id   301894621f2d01ae681b752512cf1ecb
#
_cell.length_a   1.000
_cell.length_b   1.000
_cell.length_c   1.000
_cell.angle_alpha   90.00
_cell.angle_beta   90.00
_cell.angle_gamma   90.00
#
_symmetry.space_group_name_H-M   'P 1'
#
loop_
_entity.id
_entity.type
_entity.pdbx_description
1 polymer ?
#
loop_
_entity_poly.entity_id
_entity_poly.type
_entity_poly.pdbx_seq_one_letter_code
_entity_poly.pdbx_strand_id
1 'polypeptide(L)'
;MRGHLHWIVYWHAILFLVLGVALVAWESSGGMGDGLISFTAIAFGALFVISFLVAWFNRWITEIAVTDRRVIYKRGFITRHTVEMNMDKVASVDVDQSILGRMLDYGTVHVIGTGGVQNAANADVVRGIEHLHRVASPLALRSAITAK
;
A
#
# COMPACT_ATOMS: atom_id res chain seq x y z
N MET A 1 16.48 5.65 -8.14
CA MET A 1 15.06 5.60 -8.56
C MET A 1 14.18 5.84 -7.35
N ARG A 2 13.05 6.57 -7.48
CA ARG A 2 12.08 6.76 -6.38
C ARG A 2 10.83 5.94 -6.71
N GLY A 3 10.44 5.05 -5.81
CA GLY A 3 9.18 4.30 -5.91
C GLY A 3 8.05 5.05 -5.19
N HIS A 4 6.85 4.96 -5.74
CA HIS A 4 5.65 5.57 -5.15
C HIS A 4 4.57 4.51 -4.96
N LEU A 5 3.73 4.69 -3.94
CA LEU A 5 2.55 3.85 -3.79
C LEU A 5 1.55 4.12 -4.92
N HIS A 6 0.98 3.05 -5.45
CA HIS A 6 -0.02 3.11 -6.51
C HIS A 6 -1.33 3.71 -5.99
N TRP A 7 -2.09 4.39 -6.88
CA TRP A 7 -3.38 5.00 -6.54
C TRP A 7 -4.44 4.00 -6.02
N ILE A 8 -4.25 2.71 -6.26
CA ILE A 8 -5.10 1.63 -5.77
C ILE A 8 -5.27 1.64 -4.23
N VAL A 9 -4.43 2.36 -3.50
CA VAL A 9 -4.56 2.55 -2.05
C VAL A 9 -5.91 3.20 -1.69
N TYR A 10 -6.49 3.98 -2.62
CA TYR A 10 -7.79 4.65 -2.44
C TYR A 10 -9.00 3.75 -2.71
N TRP A 11 -8.81 2.49 -3.12
CA TRP A 11 -9.90 1.63 -3.55
C TRP A 11 -11.00 1.45 -2.48
N HIS A 12 -10.64 1.40 -1.19
CA HIS A 12 -11.60 1.34 -0.09
C HIS A 12 -12.46 2.60 0.00
N ALA A 13 -11.84 3.78 -0.16
CA ALA A 13 -12.56 5.04 -0.18
C ALA A 13 -13.56 5.08 -1.35
N ILE A 14 -13.12 4.69 -2.54
CA ILE A 14 -13.98 4.61 -3.74
C ILE A 14 -15.15 3.64 -3.50
N LEU A 15 -14.88 2.49 -2.89
CA LEU A 15 -15.90 1.49 -2.57
C LEU A 15 -16.95 2.07 -1.62
N PHE A 16 -16.55 2.74 -0.55
CA PHE A 16 -17.48 3.37 0.40
C PHE A 16 -18.29 4.49 -0.26
N LEU A 17 -17.70 5.27 -1.16
CA LEU A 17 -18.40 6.30 -1.92
C LEU A 17 -19.48 5.67 -2.81
N VAL A 18 -19.13 4.65 -3.59
CA VAL A 18 -20.04 3.99 -4.52
C VAL A 18 -21.20 3.32 -3.75
N LEU A 19 -20.89 2.60 -2.67
CA LEU A 19 -21.91 1.97 -1.85
C LEU A 19 -22.82 3.00 -1.18
N GLY A 20 -22.26 4.09 -0.65
CA GLY A 20 -23.04 5.16 -0.04
C GLY A 20 -24.01 5.82 -1.03
N VAL A 21 -23.52 6.16 -2.22
CA VAL A 21 -24.36 6.75 -3.29
C VAL A 21 -25.44 5.76 -3.74
N ALA A 22 -25.11 4.49 -3.92
CA ALA A 22 -26.06 3.46 -4.33
C ALA A 22 -27.17 3.26 -3.28
N LEU A 23 -26.83 3.23 -2.00
CA LEU A 23 -27.80 3.09 -0.90
C LEU A 23 -28.71 4.31 -0.80
N VAL A 24 -28.15 5.52 -0.84
CA VAL A 24 -28.95 6.75 -0.82
C VAL A 24 -29.88 6.82 -2.02
N ALA A 25 -29.43 6.44 -3.20
CA ALA A 25 -30.30 6.39 -4.39
C ALA A 25 -31.41 5.34 -4.25
N TRP A 26 -31.12 4.19 -3.66
CA TRP A 26 -32.11 3.14 -3.39
C TRP A 26 -33.17 3.62 -2.39
N GLU A 27 -32.74 4.19 -1.26
CA GLU A 27 -33.63 4.73 -0.22
C GLU A 27 -34.52 5.85 -0.76
N SER A 28 -33.99 6.75 -1.57
CA SER A 28 -34.75 7.84 -2.19
C SER A 28 -35.81 7.34 -3.18
N SER A 29 -35.56 6.23 -3.87
CA SER A 29 -36.53 5.64 -4.81
C SER A 29 -37.62 4.84 -4.11
N GLY A 30 -37.36 4.33 -2.90
CA GLY A 30 -38.31 3.52 -2.10
C GLY A 30 -39.24 4.30 -1.21
N GLY A 31 -39.18 5.65 -1.19
CA GLY A 31 -40.03 6.49 -0.34
C GLY A 31 -39.72 6.39 1.16
N MET A 32 -38.49 6.00 1.50
CA MET A 32 -38.00 6.00 2.88
C MET A 32 -37.89 7.42 3.42
N GLY A 33 -38.18 7.57 4.73
CA GLY A 33 -38.16 8.90 5.38
C GLY A 33 -36.80 9.58 5.30
N ASP A 34 -36.81 10.90 5.13
CA ASP A 34 -35.61 11.76 4.96
C ASP A 34 -34.56 11.56 6.07
N GLY A 35 -34.96 11.13 7.25
CA GLY A 35 -34.08 10.87 8.37
C GLY A 35 -33.14 9.67 8.15
N LEU A 36 -33.61 8.58 7.53
CA LEU A 36 -32.78 7.42 7.20
C LEU A 36 -31.79 7.74 6.09
N ILE A 37 -32.26 8.44 5.05
CA ILE A 37 -31.44 8.89 3.94
C ILE A 37 -30.28 9.77 4.45
N SER A 38 -30.60 10.72 5.32
CA SER A 38 -29.61 11.62 5.92
C SER A 38 -28.60 10.86 6.79
N PHE A 39 -29.02 9.90 7.58
CA PHE A 39 -28.15 9.09 8.43
C PHE A 39 -27.19 8.24 7.58
N THR A 40 -27.71 7.56 6.55
CA THR A 40 -26.91 6.73 5.64
C THR A 40 -25.87 7.56 4.90
N ALA A 41 -26.27 8.73 4.38
CA ALA A 41 -25.37 9.66 3.71
C ALA A 41 -24.24 10.13 4.62
N ILE A 42 -24.54 10.50 5.88
CA ILE A 42 -23.53 10.94 6.85
C ILE A 42 -22.60 9.78 7.22
N ALA A 43 -23.12 8.58 7.47
CA ALA A 43 -22.32 7.42 7.87
C ALA A 43 -21.31 7.02 6.78
N PHE A 44 -21.79 6.84 5.54
CA PHE A 44 -20.92 6.48 4.43
C PHE A 44 -19.99 7.63 4.00
N GLY A 45 -20.47 8.88 4.09
CA GLY A 45 -19.64 10.06 3.89
C GLY A 45 -18.47 10.13 4.88
N ALA A 46 -18.73 9.87 6.16
CA ALA A 46 -17.69 9.82 7.19
C ALA A 46 -16.68 8.68 6.92
N LEU A 47 -17.16 7.48 6.59
CA LEU A 47 -16.30 6.35 6.24
C LEU A 47 -15.44 6.64 5.01
N PHE A 48 -16.00 7.28 3.99
CA PHE A 48 -15.25 7.73 2.81
C PHE A 48 -14.13 8.70 3.20
N VAL A 49 -14.46 9.76 3.96
CA VAL A 49 -13.49 10.78 4.37
C VAL A 49 -12.37 10.17 5.20
N ILE A 50 -12.69 9.33 6.18
CA ILE A 50 -11.69 8.66 7.03
C ILE A 50 -10.79 7.77 6.17
N SER A 51 -11.38 6.93 5.32
CA SER A 51 -10.62 6.02 4.46
C SER A 51 -9.73 6.77 3.46
N PHE A 52 -10.24 7.87 2.92
CA PHE A 52 -9.48 8.73 2.01
C PHE A 52 -8.30 9.39 2.72
N LEU A 53 -8.52 9.98 3.90
CA LEU A 53 -7.47 10.62 4.68
C LEU A 53 -6.38 9.62 5.08
N VAL A 54 -6.76 8.43 5.54
CA VAL A 54 -5.80 7.36 5.87
C VAL A 54 -4.99 6.94 4.65
N ALA A 55 -5.63 6.73 3.51
CA ALA A 55 -4.97 6.37 2.27
C ALA A 55 -4.01 7.46 1.78
N TRP A 56 -4.46 8.71 1.80
CA TRP A 56 -3.68 9.88 1.43
C TRP A 56 -2.46 10.06 2.33
N PHE A 57 -2.65 9.95 3.64
CA PHE A 57 -1.60 10.06 4.64
C PHE A 57 -0.55 8.95 4.47
N ASN A 58 -0.98 7.70 4.29
CA ASN A 58 -0.09 6.56 4.04
C ASN A 58 0.73 6.76 2.76
N ARG A 59 0.11 7.29 1.71
CA ARG A 59 0.82 7.58 0.46
C ARG A 59 1.87 8.67 0.62
N TRP A 60 1.57 9.68 1.42
CA TRP A 60 2.47 10.82 1.64
C TRP A 60 3.67 10.45 2.52
N ILE A 61 3.48 9.55 3.48
CA ILE A 61 4.51 9.17 4.46
C ILE A 61 5.43 8.06 3.96
N THR A 62 4.97 7.26 2.99
CA THR A 62 5.76 6.14 2.49
C THR A 62 6.68 6.60 1.37
N GLU A 63 7.98 6.54 1.63
CA GLU A 63 9.02 6.87 0.65
C GLU A 63 9.90 5.64 0.40
N ILE A 64 10.07 5.29 -0.87
CA ILE A 64 10.94 4.21 -1.32
C ILE A 64 12.03 4.83 -2.17
N ALA A 65 13.28 4.71 -1.75
CA ALA A 65 14.42 5.19 -2.51
C ALA A 65 15.38 4.04 -2.82
N VAL A 66 15.65 3.84 -4.10
CA VAL A 66 16.67 2.92 -4.59
C VAL A 66 17.83 3.73 -5.12
N THR A 67 18.99 3.56 -4.50
CA THR A 67 20.26 4.14 -4.92
C THR A 67 21.22 3.05 -5.39
N ASP A 68 22.30 3.43 -6.04
CA ASP A 68 23.27 2.47 -6.59
C ASP A 68 23.97 1.60 -5.53
N ARG A 69 23.89 1.98 -4.26
CA ARG A 69 24.59 1.29 -3.16
C ARG A 69 23.65 0.71 -2.11
N ARG A 70 22.42 1.21 -1.99
CA ARG A 70 21.47 0.78 -0.95
C ARG A 70 20.01 0.95 -1.36
N VAL A 71 19.17 0.07 -0.84
CA VAL A 71 17.71 0.22 -0.86
C VAL A 71 17.29 0.81 0.47
N ILE A 72 16.55 1.90 0.44
CA ILE A 72 16.06 2.60 1.62
C ILE A 72 14.54 2.59 1.55
N TYR A 73 13.91 2.04 2.58
CA TYR A 73 12.47 2.06 2.78
C TYR A 73 12.14 2.80 4.06
N LYS A 74 11.34 3.84 3.95
CA LYS A 74 10.86 4.64 5.09
C LYS A 74 9.35 4.59 5.13
N ARG A 75 8.82 4.23 6.28
CA ARG A 75 7.38 4.20 6.55
C ARG A 75 7.09 4.70 7.96
N GLY A 76 5.94 5.38 8.12
CA GLY A 76 5.38 5.77 9.40
C GLY A 76 5.66 7.21 9.80
N PHE A 77 4.67 7.83 10.45
CA PHE A 77 4.73 9.21 10.93
C PHE A 77 5.08 9.28 12.41
N ILE A 78 4.39 8.52 13.25
CA ILE A 78 4.61 8.52 14.71
C ILE A 78 5.75 7.55 15.04
N THR A 79 5.68 6.32 14.52
CA THR A 79 6.75 5.33 14.66
C THR A 79 7.44 5.20 13.30
N ARG A 80 8.61 5.80 13.17
CA ARG A 80 9.38 5.71 11.93
C ARG A 80 10.08 4.36 11.87
N HIS A 81 9.68 3.57 10.87
CA HIS A 81 10.38 2.34 10.53
C HIS A 81 11.22 2.60 9.29
N THR A 82 12.52 2.59 9.46
CA THR A 82 13.49 2.77 8.36
C THR A 82 14.28 1.49 8.23
N VAL A 83 14.21 0.87 7.07
CA VAL A 83 15.03 -0.28 6.73
C VAL A 83 16.00 0.13 5.63
N GLU A 84 17.28 -0.04 5.89
CA GLU A 84 18.33 0.19 4.91
C GLU A 84 19.04 -1.13 4.64
N MET A 85 19.18 -1.49 3.37
CA MET A 85 19.91 -2.67 2.95
C MET A 85 20.92 -2.31 1.88
N ASN A 86 22.17 -2.72 2.06
CA ASN A 86 23.20 -2.59 1.03
C ASN A 86 22.89 -3.51 -0.13
N MET A 87 23.11 -3.05 -1.37
CA MET A 87 22.88 -3.85 -2.58
C MET A 87 23.66 -5.16 -2.58
N ASP A 88 24.88 -5.18 -2.04
CA ASP A 88 25.71 -6.37 -1.96
C ASP A 88 25.13 -7.47 -1.03
N LYS A 89 24.16 -7.12 -0.19
CA LYS A 89 23.45 -8.04 0.70
C LYS A 89 22.10 -8.47 0.16
N VAL A 90 21.65 -7.98 -0.98
CA VAL A 90 20.40 -8.39 -1.62
C VAL A 90 20.64 -9.75 -2.30
N ALA A 91 19.93 -10.78 -1.83
CA ALA A 91 20.04 -12.14 -2.37
C ALA A 91 19.05 -12.35 -3.52
N SER A 92 17.80 -11.94 -3.35
CA SER A 92 16.75 -12.02 -4.37
C SER A 92 15.74 -10.90 -4.23
N VAL A 93 15.02 -10.63 -5.32
CA VAL A 93 13.90 -9.69 -5.35
C VAL A 93 12.72 -10.39 -6.00
N ASP A 94 11.72 -10.69 -5.19
CA ASP A 94 10.51 -11.35 -5.65
C ASP A 94 9.39 -10.33 -5.84
N VAL A 95 8.57 -10.53 -6.86
CA VAL A 95 7.46 -9.63 -7.21
C VAL A 95 6.18 -10.41 -7.32
N ASP A 96 5.24 -10.10 -6.44
CA ASP A 96 3.91 -10.66 -6.44
C ASP A 96 2.91 -9.67 -7.07
N GLN A 97 2.31 -10.09 -8.16
CA GLN A 97 1.26 -9.33 -8.85
C GLN A 97 0.03 -10.21 -9.05
N SER A 98 -1.10 -9.78 -8.54
CA SER A 98 -2.40 -10.37 -8.90
C SER A 98 -2.76 -10.05 -10.35
N ILE A 99 -3.80 -10.70 -10.90
CA ILE A 99 -4.28 -10.43 -12.26
C ILE A 99 -4.62 -8.94 -12.44
N LEU A 100 -5.34 -8.35 -11.49
CA LEU A 100 -5.63 -6.92 -11.46
C LEU A 100 -4.36 -6.08 -11.27
N GLY A 101 -3.39 -6.58 -10.48
CA GLY A 101 -2.10 -5.94 -10.29
C GLY A 101 -1.29 -5.83 -11.58
N ARG A 102 -1.38 -6.84 -12.45
CA ARG A 102 -0.74 -6.84 -13.77
C ARG A 102 -1.41 -5.88 -14.75
N MET A 103 -2.75 -5.80 -14.72
CA MET A 103 -3.50 -4.86 -15.58
C MET A 103 -3.30 -3.40 -15.19
N LEU A 104 -3.17 -3.13 -13.88
CA LEU A 104 -3.07 -1.77 -13.33
C LEU A 104 -1.63 -1.39 -12.94
N ASP A 105 -0.64 -2.24 -13.25
CA ASP A 105 0.80 -2.05 -12.96
C ASP A 105 1.11 -1.75 -11.49
N TYR A 106 0.52 -2.55 -10.58
CA TYR A 106 0.88 -2.52 -9.17
C TYR A 106 1.18 -3.93 -8.62
N GLY A 107 1.94 -4.00 -7.54
CA GLY A 107 2.25 -5.27 -6.89
C GLY A 107 2.96 -5.10 -5.55
N THR A 108 3.31 -6.22 -4.97
CA THR A 108 4.13 -6.31 -3.77
C THR A 108 5.53 -6.74 -4.16
N VAL A 109 6.54 -6.04 -3.67
CA VAL A 109 7.95 -6.38 -3.91
C VAL A 109 8.56 -6.86 -2.60
N HIS A 110 9.16 -8.03 -2.63
CA HIS A 110 9.87 -8.65 -1.52
C HIS A 110 11.37 -8.59 -1.80
N VAL A 111 12.12 -7.88 -0.98
CA VAL A 111 13.59 -7.82 -1.09
C VAL A 111 14.17 -8.74 -0.03
N ILE A 112 14.81 -9.82 -0.44
CA ILE A 112 15.40 -10.83 0.43
C ILE A 112 16.90 -10.58 0.52
N GLY A 113 17.41 -10.43 1.75
CA GLY A 113 18.83 -10.20 2.01
C GLY A 113 19.53 -11.43 2.56
N THR A 114 20.85 -11.51 2.34
CA THR A 114 21.72 -12.59 2.87
C THR A 114 22.06 -12.43 4.35
N GLY A 115 21.81 -11.24 4.95
CA GLY A 115 22.10 -10.94 6.35
C GLY A 115 20.87 -11.12 7.24
N GLY A 116 20.63 -12.32 7.74
CA GLY A 116 19.63 -12.53 8.79
C GLY A 116 20.06 -11.79 10.06
N VAL A 117 19.20 -10.91 10.60
CA VAL A 117 19.34 -10.47 11.98
C VAL A 117 19.00 -11.67 12.85
N GLN A 118 20.05 -12.28 13.41
CA GLN A 118 19.92 -13.33 14.43
C GLN A 118 19.48 -12.69 15.75
N ASN A 119 18.19 -12.36 15.87
CA ASN A 119 17.56 -12.20 17.18
C ASN A 119 16.46 -13.25 17.25
N ALA A 120 16.93 -14.43 17.60
CA ALA A 120 16.14 -15.62 17.78
C ALA A 120 15.28 -15.52 19.03
N ALA A 121 13.96 -15.40 18.84
CA ALA A 121 13.00 -16.00 19.76
C ALA A 121 11.75 -16.50 19.03
N ASN A 122 11.52 -16.11 17.75
CA ASN A 122 10.43 -16.67 16.96
C ASN A 122 10.95 -17.00 15.55
N ALA A 123 10.80 -18.24 15.15
CA ALA A 123 11.33 -18.84 13.91
C ALA A 123 10.75 -18.28 12.61
N ASP A 124 9.90 -17.26 12.68
CA ASP A 124 9.30 -16.55 11.54
C ASP A 124 10.00 -15.23 11.23
N VAL A 125 11.22 -15.01 11.70
CA VAL A 125 11.99 -13.80 11.39
C VAL A 125 12.42 -13.85 9.94
N VAL A 126 11.61 -13.22 9.14
CA VAL A 126 11.75 -12.93 7.73
C VAL A 126 13.16 -12.43 7.40
N ARG A 127 13.86 -13.22 6.61
CA ARG A 127 15.15 -12.91 6.02
C ARG A 127 14.97 -11.86 4.92
N GLY A 128 14.63 -10.63 5.26
CA GLY A 128 14.48 -9.66 4.18
C GLY A 128 13.91 -8.31 4.62
N ILE A 129 13.93 -7.37 3.72
CA ILE A 129 13.17 -6.13 3.85
C ILE A 129 11.69 -6.48 3.75
N GLU A 130 10.91 -5.85 4.61
CA GLU A 130 9.46 -5.94 4.62
C GLU A 130 8.82 -5.89 3.23
N HIS A 131 7.67 -6.53 3.14
CA HIS A 131 6.81 -6.50 1.97
C HIS A 131 6.46 -5.06 1.57
N LEU A 132 7.01 -4.59 0.46
CA LEU A 132 6.68 -3.31 -0.14
C LEU A 132 5.32 -3.43 -0.85
N HIS A 133 4.24 -3.23 -0.09
CA HIS A 133 2.89 -3.41 -0.61
C HIS A 133 2.45 -2.28 -1.55
N ARG A 134 1.72 -2.63 -2.62
CA ARG A 134 1.05 -1.72 -3.54
C ARG A 134 1.97 -0.67 -4.18
N VAL A 135 3.15 -1.12 -4.55
CA VAL A 135 4.12 -0.29 -5.28
C VAL A 135 3.68 -0.17 -6.73
N ALA A 136 3.79 1.04 -7.28
CA ALA A 136 3.61 1.25 -8.71
C ALA A 136 4.83 0.74 -9.48
N SER A 137 4.60 0.12 -10.63
CA SER A 137 5.62 -0.44 -11.53
C SER A 137 6.63 -1.35 -10.82
N PRO A 138 6.17 -2.45 -10.19
CA PRO A 138 7.03 -3.30 -9.36
C PRO A 138 8.12 -4.00 -10.18
N LEU A 139 7.88 -4.29 -11.45
CA LEU A 139 8.89 -4.86 -12.35
C LEU A 139 10.02 -3.87 -12.65
N ALA A 140 9.69 -2.59 -12.81
CA ALA A 140 10.70 -1.54 -12.99
C ALA A 140 11.54 -1.36 -11.71
N LEU A 141 10.91 -1.45 -10.53
CA LEU A 141 11.61 -1.42 -9.26
C LEU A 141 12.54 -2.63 -9.10
N ARG A 142 12.05 -3.84 -9.43
CA ARG A 142 12.88 -5.06 -9.44
C ARG A 142 14.09 -4.90 -10.35
N SER A 143 13.87 -4.46 -11.61
CA SER A 143 14.95 -4.27 -12.55
C SER A 143 15.99 -3.24 -12.08
N ALA A 144 15.56 -2.16 -11.44
CA ALA A 144 16.45 -1.16 -10.86
C ALA A 144 17.29 -1.68 -9.68
N ILE A 145 16.79 -2.69 -8.96
CA ILE A 145 17.53 -3.35 -7.87
C ILE A 145 18.47 -4.42 -8.44
N THR A 146 18.06 -5.13 -9.51
CA THR A 146 18.80 -6.29 -10.06
C THR A 146 19.78 -5.90 -11.17
N ALA A 147 19.67 -4.71 -11.75
CA ALA A 147 20.46 -4.23 -12.90
C ALA A 147 21.93 -3.85 -12.53
N LYS A 148 22.59 -4.66 -11.68
CA LYS A 148 23.99 -4.47 -11.30
C LYS A 148 24.84 -5.65 -11.72
#